data_cfa920594230c1fc672cd95aea694bc1
#
_entry.id   cfa920594230c1fc672cd95aea694bc1
#
_cell.length_a   1.000
_cell.length_b   1.000
_cell.length_c   1.000
_cell.angle_alpha   90.00
_cell.angle_beta   90.00
_cell.angle_gamma   90.00
#
_symmetry.space_group_name_H-M   'P 1'
#
loop_
_entity.id
_entity.type
_entity.pdbx_description
1 polymer ?
#
loop_
_entity_poly.entity_id
_entity_poly.type
_entity_poly.pdbx_seq_one_letter_code
_entity_poly.pdbx_strand_id
1 'polypeptide(L)'
;IWVPKRLVEIDLYNVAARSPQALADLSEQSYAQRIDYAAQKVQLSGAKIVMLTGPSASGKTTSAHCVAKALQKRGTPAQVVSLDNFFKGAEFYPRLPDGTLDYENPDTLDLPLIKQCLRELSEMGKTVLPIYDFSAEKRSAEVEPIDLQGGVCIVEGIHALNPELTGLVKGDDIYRIYAGLREEYCIDGRRVINTQDIRLCRRTLRDAAARGRSPEKTLAM
;
A
#
# COMPACT_ATOMS: atom_id res chain seq x y z
N ILE A 1 -1.84 -8.10 12.93
CA ILE A 1 -1.29 -6.79 13.37
C ILE A 1 -2.41 -6.03 14.08
N TRP A 2 -2.22 -5.74 15.36
CA TRP A 2 -3.16 -4.89 16.10
C TRP A 2 -2.81 -3.41 15.86
N VAL A 3 -3.77 -2.64 15.37
CA VAL A 3 -3.64 -1.20 15.14
C VAL A 3 -4.64 -0.49 16.04
N PRO A 4 -4.20 0.28 17.05
CA PRO A 4 -5.13 0.98 17.92
C PRO A 4 -5.94 2.00 17.12
N LYS A 5 -7.26 1.98 17.29
CA LYS A 5 -8.19 2.93 16.70
C LYS A 5 -8.31 4.17 17.58
N ARG A 6 -8.56 5.30 16.95
CA ARG A 6 -8.83 6.57 17.61
C ARG A 6 -10.26 6.98 17.30
N LEU A 7 -11.09 7.09 18.34
CA LEU A 7 -12.43 7.64 18.21
C LEU A 7 -12.35 9.16 18.18
N VAL A 8 -13.04 9.75 17.23
CA VAL A 8 -13.14 11.20 17.03
C VAL A 8 -14.61 11.59 17.11
N GLU A 9 -14.95 12.49 18.03
CA GLU A 9 -16.31 13.03 18.13
C GLU A 9 -16.64 13.86 16.89
N ILE A 10 -17.75 13.54 16.22
CA ILE A 10 -18.18 14.20 14.98
C ILE A 10 -18.38 15.69 15.21
N ASP A 11 -18.93 16.09 16.34
CA ASP A 11 -19.17 17.51 16.64
C ASP A 11 -17.88 18.30 16.72
N LEU A 12 -16.83 17.74 17.31
CA LEU A 12 -15.49 18.36 17.33
C LEU A 12 -14.90 18.46 15.91
N TYR A 13 -15.10 17.39 15.12
CA TYR A 13 -14.65 17.40 13.71
C TYR A 13 -15.41 18.47 12.90
N ASN A 14 -16.73 18.59 13.09
CA ASN A 14 -17.57 19.58 12.41
C ASN A 14 -17.17 21.04 12.81
N VAL A 15 -16.77 21.26 14.06
CA VAL A 15 -16.22 22.55 14.48
C VAL A 15 -14.91 22.86 13.75
N ALA A 16 -13.98 21.89 13.68
CA ALA A 16 -12.73 22.05 12.94
C ALA A 16 -12.96 22.25 11.44
N ALA A 17 -13.96 21.58 10.87
CA ALA A 17 -14.32 21.67 9.46
C ALA A 17 -14.91 23.03 9.05
N ARG A 18 -15.24 23.91 10.00
CA ARG A 18 -15.60 25.32 9.70
C ARG A 18 -14.42 26.11 9.10
N SER A 19 -13.18 25.63 9.30
CA SER A 19 -11.97 26.13 8.66
C SER A 19 -11.32 25.02 7.85
N PRO A 20 -11.90 24.59 6.70
CA PRO A 20 -11.50 23.39 5.99
C PRO A 20 -10.05 23.42 5.51
N GLN A 21 -9.55 24.59 5.11
CA GLN A 21 -8.15 24.73 4.72
C GLN A 21 -7.19 24.49 5.90
N ALA A 22 -7.46 25.07 7.05
CA ALA A 22 -6.64 24.89 8.26
C ALA A 22 -6.65 23.40 8.71
N LEU A 23 -7.81 22.75 8.65
CA LEU A 23 -7.93 21.32 8.95
C LEU A 23 -7.13 20.44 7.98
N ALA A 24 -7.19 20.76 6.68
CA ALA A 24 -6.40 20.08 5.65
C ALA A 24 -4.91 20.26 5.90
N ASP A 25 -4.44 21.51 6.12
CA ASP A 25 -3.03 21.83 6.35
C ASP A 25 -2.47 21.10 7.58
N LEU A 26 -3.21 21.08 8.68
CA LEU A 26 -2.83 20.34 9.90
C LEU A 26 -2.76 18.81 9.66
N SER A 27 -3.69 18.29 8.88
CA SER A 27 -3.74 16.86 8.54
C SER A 27 -2.55 16.48 7.66
N GLU A 28 -2.24 17.27 6.64
CA GLU A 28 -1.10 17.07 5.75
C GLU A 28 0.23 17.22 6.50
N GLN A 29 0.36 18.19 7.38
CA GLN A 29 1.54 18.34 8.22
C GLN A 29 1.75 17.15 9.14
N SER A 30 0.70 16.67 9.80
CA SER A 30 0.75 15.47 10.65
C SER A 30 1.10 14.21 9.84
N TYR A 31 0.59 14.10 8.62
CA TYR A 31 0.92 13.00 7.73
C TYR A 31 2.40 13.06 7.31
N ALA A 32 2.88 14.23 6.90
CA ALA A 32 4.28 14.43 6.52
C ALA A 32 5.26 14.09 7.65
N GLN A 33 4.96 14.47 8.89
CA GLN A 33 5.76 14.10 10.07
C GLN A 33 5.82 12.59 10.28
N ARG A 34 4.71 11.88 10.10
CA ARG A 34 4.67 10.40 10.21
C ARG A 34 5.47 9.73 9.11
N ILE A 35 5.42 10.26 7.89
CA ILE A 35 6.22 9.76 6.76
C ILE A 35 7.72 9.98 7.04
N ASP A 36 8.12 11.17 7.48
CA ASP A 36 9.51 11.46 7.80
C ASP A 36 10.04 10.58 8.93
N TYR A 37 9.24 10.37 9.97
CA TYR A 37 9.57 9.43 11.04
C TYR A 37 9.73 8.00 10.52
N ALA A 38 8.85 7.53 9.64
CA ALA A 38 8.96 6.20 9.04
C ALA A 38 10.26 6.08 8.22
N ALA A 39 10.58 7.06 7.39
CA ALA A 39 11.81 7.10 6.60
C ALA A 39 13.06 7.09 7.50
N GLN A 40 13.06 7.86 8.59
CA GLN A 40 14.15 7.84 9.57
C GLN A 40 14.33 6.46 10.18
N LYS A 41 13.24 5.79 10.57
CA LYS A 41 13.30 4.43 11.14
C LYS A 41 13.81 3.40 10.14
N VAL A 42 13.39 3.49 8.87
CA VAL A 42 13.93 2.65 7.79
C VAL A 42 15.44 2.85 7.67
N GLN A 43 15.90 4.10 7.60
CA GLN A 43 17.32 4.42 7.46
C GLN A 43 18.15 3.89 8.64
N LEU A 44 17.66 4.08 9.86
CA LEU A 44 18.32 3.60 11.09
C LEU A 44 18.35 2.08 11.21
N SER A 45 17.40 1.37 10.61
CA SER A 45 17.36 -0.10 10.65
C SER A 45 18.42 -0.75 9.74
N GLY A 46 18.95 -0.03 8.76
CA GLY A 46 19.84 -0.58 7.73
C GLY A 46 19.17 -1.55 6.77
N ALA A 47 17.83 -1.67 6.82
CA ALA A 47 17.08 -2.58 5.96
C ALA A 47 17.19 -2.18 4.49
N LYS A 48 17.41 -3.15 3.61
CA LYS A 48 17.45 -2.96 2.16
C LYS A 48 16.06 -3.03 1.52
N ILE A 49 15.14 -3.73 2.17
CA ILE A 49 13.78 -3.95 1.67
C ILE A 49 12.77 -3.47 2.73
N VAL A 50 11.86 -2.62 2.30
CA VAL A 50 10.70 -2.21 3.09
C VAL A 50 9.46 -2.92 2.54
N MET A 51 8.80 -3.71 3.37
CA MET A 51 7.53 -4.36 3.04
C MET A 51 6.38 -3.51 3.56
N LEU A 52 5.65 -2.85 2.67
CA LEU A 52 4.55 -1.95 3.01
C LEU A 52 3.21 -2.56 2.60
N THR A 53 2.39 -2.91 3.58
CA THR A 53 1.03 -3.43 3.36
C THR A 53 -0.04 -2.53 3.97
N GLY A 54 -1.27 -2.85 3.69
CA GLY A 54 -2.48 -2.25 4.23
C GLY A 54 -3.68 -2.61 3.35
N PRO A 55 -4.90 -2.45 3.85
CA PRO A 55 -6.09 -2.82 3.11
C PRO A 55 -6.30 -1.92 1.87
N SER A 56 -7.15 -2.35 0.95
CA SER A 56 -7.51 -1.54 -0.23
C SER A 56 -8.00 -0.15 0.19
N ALA A 57 -7.65 0.88 -0.57
CA ALA A 57 -7.97 2.30 -0.32
C ALA A 57 -7.43 2.87 1.01
N SER A 58 -6.45 2.23 1.67
CA SER A 58 -5.78 2.78 2.86
C SER A 58 -4.72 3.84 2.54
N GLY A 59 -4.28 3.96 1.29
CA GLY A 59 -3.23 4.86 0.86
C GLY A 59 -1.83 4.24 0.82
N LYS A 60 -1.73 2.92 0.67
CA LYS A 60 -0.45 2.18 0.57
C LYS A 60 0.50 2.78 -0.46
N THR A 61 0.08 2.81 -1.71
CA THR A 61 0.88 3.30 -2.84
C THR A 61 1.36 4.73 -2.62
N THR A 62 0.45 5.62 -2.20
CA THR A 62 0.80 7.01 -1.85
C THR A 62 1.85 7.05 -0.74
N SER A 63 1.65 6.27 0.33
CA SER A 63 2.58 6.22 1.47
C SER A 63 3.94 5.66 1.05
N ALA A 64 3.99 4.64 0.19
CA ALA A 64 5.22 4.08 -0.33
C ALA A 64 6.05 5.13 -1.08
N HIS A 65 5.41 5.87 -2.01
CA HIS A 65 6.09 6.95 -2.73
C HIS A 65 6.50 8.11 -1.83
N CYS A 66 5.70 8.46 -0.81
CA CYS A 66 6.06 9.48 0.15
C CYS A 66 7.28 9.07 1.00
N VAL A 67 7.33 7.81 1.46
CA VAL A 67 8.49 7.27 2.20
C VAL A 67 9.73 7.23 1.30
N ALA A 68 9.61 6.81 0.04
CA ALA A 68 10.71 6.84 -0.92
C ALA A 68 11.27 8.25 -1.10
N LYS A 69 10.41 9.25 -1.32
CA LYS A 69 10.82 10.66 -1.44
C LYS A 69 11.48 11.18 -0.15
N ALA A 70 10.98 10.77 1.02
CA ALA A 70 11.58 11.17 2.29
C ALA A 70 12.97 10.54 2.50
N LEU A 71 13.17 9.28 2.11
CA LEU A 71 14.48 8.61 2.10
C LEU A 71 15.45 9.30 1.14
N GLN A 72 15.01 9.62 -0.08
CA GLN A 72 15.83 10.34 -1.08
C GLN A 72 16.26 11.72 -0.58
N LYS A 73 15.37 12.49 0.07
CA LYS A 73 15.72 13.77 0.73
C LYS A 73 16.77 13.62 1.84
N ARG A 74 16.86 12.43 2.44
CA ARG A 74 17.85 12.07 3.47
C ARG A 74 19.14 11.47 2.88
N GLY A 75 19.28 11.49 1.54
CA GLY A 75 20.47 10.98 0.83
C GLY A 75 20.48 9.45 0.66
N THR A 76 19.36 8.76 0.92
CA THR A 76 19.24 7.32 0.69
C THR A 76 18.44 7.08 -0.59
N PRO A 77 19.04 6.53 -1.67
CA PRO A 77 18.29 6.16 -2.87
C PRO A 77 17.15 5.21 -2.49
N ALA A 78 15.97 5.40 -3.08
CA ALA A 78 14.82 4.54 -2.79
C ALA A 78 13.93 4.42 -4.01
N GLN A 79 13.45 3.20 -4.28
CA GLN A 79 12.53 2.90 -5.37
C GLN A 79 11.34 2.12 -4.84
N VAL A 80 10.18 2.27 -5.50
CA VAL A 80 8.93 1.59 -5.12
C VAL A 80 8.63 0.51 -6.15
N VAL A 81 8.32 -0.69 -5.65
CA VAL A 81 7.89 -1.84 -6.42
C VAL A 81 6.48 -2.22 -5.98
N SER A 82 5.53 -2.20 -6.90
CA SER A 82 4.18 -2.66 -6.63
C SER A 82 4.04 -4.17 -6.87
N LEU A 83 3.50 -4.89 -5.89
CA LEU A 83 3.14 -6.30 -6.07
C LEU A 83 2.03 -6.50 -7.10
N ASP A 84 1.26 -5.46 -7.40
CA ASP A 84 0.22 -5.53 -8.43
C ASP A 84 0.80 -5.77 -9.85
N ASN A 85 2.08 -5.46 -10.07
CA ASN A 85 2.77 -5.79 -11.31
C ASN A 85 3.02 -7.30 -11.49
N PHE A 86 2.91 -8.08 -10.42
CA PHE A 86 3.16 -9.52 -10.44
C PHE A 86 1.89 -10.37 -10.58
N PHE A 87 0.76 -9.76 -10.88
CA PHE A 87 -0.44 -10.53 -11.19
C PHE A 87 -0.19 -11.48 -12.37
N LYS A 88 -0.75 -12.67 -12.30
CA LYS A 88 -0.69 -13.66 -13.39
C LYS A 88 -1.66 -13.24 -14.50
N GLY A 89 -2.62 -13.47 -14.84
CA GLY A 89 -3.70 -13.15 -15.74
C GLY A 89 -5.01 -13.61 -15.11
N ALA A 90 -6.11 -12.98 -15.46
CA ALA A 90 -7.41 -13.27 -14.86
C ALA A 90 -7.83 -14.76 -15.02
N GLU A 91 -7.34 -15.41 -16.07
CA GLU A 91 -7.57 -16.84 -16.34
C GLU A 91 -7.01 -17.79 -15.27
N PHE A 92 -6.01 -17.34 -14.50
CA PHE A 92 -5.37 -18.11 -13.45
C PHE A 92 -5.89 -17.79 -12.05
N TYR A 93 -6.85 -16.87 -11.93
CA TYR A 93 -7.34 -16.44 -10.62
C TYR A 93 -8.25 -17.49 -9.99
N PRO A 94 -8.10 -17.75 -8.68
CA PRO A 94 -9.05 -18.55 -7.92
C PRO A 94 -10.47 -17.98 -8.01
N ARG A 95 -11.45 -18.82 -7.82
CA ARG A 95 -12.85 -18.40 -7.79
C ARG A 95 -13.44 -18.57 -6.40
N LEU A 96 -14.28 -17.63 -6.03
CA LEU A 96 -15.13 -17.71 -4.85
C LEU A 96 -16.24 -18.76 -5.05
N PRO A 97 -16.92 -19.19 -3.97
CA PRO A 97 -18.00 -20.17 -4.05
C PRO A 97 -19.17 -19.78 -4.98
N ASP A 98 -19.37 -18.49 -5.20
CA ASP A 98 -20.39 -17.95 -6.12
C ASP A 98 -19.92 -17.90 -7.59
N GLY A 99 -18.68 -18.35 -7.88
CA GLY A 99 -18.09 -18.40 -9.22
C GLY A 99 -17.39 -17.12 -9.64
N THR A 100 -17.44 -16.06 -8.86
CA THR A 100 -16.71 -14.81 -9.13
C THR A 100 -15.21 -14.97 -8.90
N LEU A 101 -14.39 -14.12 -9.54
CA LEU A 101 -12.93 -14.16 -9.37
C LEU A 101 -12.53 -13.60 -8.00
N ASP A 102 -11.66 -14.31 -7.29
CA ASP A 102 -11.08 -13.84 -6.03
C ASP A 102 -9.81 -13.01 -6.29
N TYR A 103 -9.97 -11.72 -6.53
CA TYR A 103 -8.86 -10.78 -6.79
C TYR A 103 -7.96 -10.51 -5.56
N GLU A 104 -8.40 -10.87 -4.37
CA GLU A 104 -7.62 -10.67 -3.14
C GLU A 104 -6.87 -11.93 -2.70
N ASN A 105 -7.00 -13.03 -3.44
CA ASN A 105 -6.27 -14.26 -3.14
C ASN A 105 -4.78 -14.13 -3.45
N PRO A 106 -3.87 -14.56 -2.55
CA PRO A 106 -2.43 -14.55 -2.81
C PRO A 106 -2.03 -15.32 -4.09
N ASP A 107 -2.78 -16.34 -4.46
CA ASP A 107 -2.52 -17.16 -5.65
C ASP A 107 -2.73 -16.42 -6.97
N THR A 108 -3.31 -15.22 -6.95
CA THR A 108 -3.38 -14.34 -8.12
C THR A 108 -2.00 -13.81 -8.50
N LEU A 109 -1.05 -13.80 -7.57
CA LEU A 109 0.31 -13.33 -7.75
C LEU A 109 1.25 -14.46 -8.22
N ASP A 110 2.22 -14.09 -9.03
CA ASP A 110 3.33 -14.97 -9.42
C ASP A 110 4.39 -15.01 -8.29
N LEU A 111 4.09 -15.79 -7.25
CA LEU A 111 4.97 -15.94 -6.09
C LEU A 111 6.40 -16.39 -6.45
N PRO A 112 6.63 -17.34 -7.37
CA PRO A 112 7.98 -17.69 -7.81
C PRO A 112 8.76 -16.50 -8.36
N LEU A 113 8.15 -15.68 -9.21
CA LEU A 113 8.78 -14.51 -9.79
C LEU A 113 9.05 -13.42 -8.75
N ILE A 114 8.09 -13.17 -7.83
CA ILE A 114 8.31 -12.25 -6.70
C ILE A 114 9.52 -12.71 -5.87
N LYS A 115 9.58 -14.01 -5.56
CA LYS A 115 10.70 -14.63 -4.82
C LYS A 115 12.03 -14.40 -5.50
N GLN A 116 12.08 -14.59 -6.80
CA GLN A 116 13.28 -14.33 -7.60
C GLN A 116 13.69 -12.85 -7.52
N CYS A 117 12.76 -11.93 -7.83
CA CYS A 117 13.05 -10.49 -7.82
C CYS A 117 13.51 -10.00 -6.43
N LEU A 118 12.86 -10.44 -5.36
CA LEU A 118 13.25 -10.05 -3.98
C LEU A 118 14.65 -10.56 -3.61
N ARG A 119 15.01 -11.77 -4.04
CA ARG A 119 16.35 -12.31 -3.83
C ARG A 119 17.39 -11.49 -4.60
N GLU A 120 17.16 -11.24 -5.88
CA GLU A 120 18.04 -10.42 -6.71
C GLU A 120 18.23 -9.01 -6.15
N LEU A 121 17.15 -8.36 -5.70
CA LEU A 121 17.22 -7.04 -5.07
C LEU A 121 18.00 -7.06 -3.74
N SER A 122 17.83 -8.10 -2.92
CA SER A 122 18.56 -8.22 -1.65
C SER A 122 20.05 -8.50 -1.86
N GLU A 123 20.41 -9.36 -2.82
CA GLU A 123 21.77 -9.83 -3.04
C GLU A 123 22.57 -8.91 -3.95
N MET A 124 21.95 -8.44 -5.06
CA MET A 124 22.63 -7.70 -6.13
C MET A 124 22.19 -6.23 -6.20
N GLY A 125 21.10 -5.86 -5.55
CA GLY A 125 20.50 -4.52 -5.65
C GLY A 125 19.84 -4.23 -7.00
N LYS A 126 19.67 -5.23 -7.87
CA LYS A 126 19.15 -5.07 -9.23
C LYS A 126 18.24 -6.24 -9.57
N THR A 127 17.21 -5.98 -10.38
CA THR A 127 16.35 -6.99 -10.99
C THR A 127 15.59 -6.43 -12.17
N VAL A 128 14.79 -7.26 -12.83
CA VAL A 128 13.87 -6.87 -13.89
C VAL A 128 12.46 -7.18 -13.46
N LEU A 129 11.61 -6.16 -13.40
CA LEU A 129 10.23 -6.28 -12.95
C LEU A 129 9.29 -6.56 -14.12
N PRO A 130 8.25 -7.37 -13.93
CA PRO A 130 7.16 -7.47 -14.88
C PRO A 130 6.32 -6.19 -14.85
N ILE A 131 5.58 -5.95 -15.91
CA ILE A 131 4.56 -4.90 -16.00
C ILE A 131 3.21 -5.58 -16.21
N TYR A 132 2.21 -5.19 -15.44
CA TYR A 132 0.84 -5.69 -15.59
C TYR A 132 -0.05 -4.63 -16.24
N ASP A 133 -0.69 -4.99 -17.34
CA ASP A 133 -1.67 -4.15 -18.01
C ASP A 133 -3.07 -4.39 -17.41
N PHE A 134 -3.51 -3.45 -16.57
CA PHE A 134 -4.83 -3.50 -15.93
C PHE A 134 -6.00 -3.35 -16.91
N SER A 135 -5.78 -2.74 -18.06
CA SER A 135 -6.82 -2.59 -19.09
C SER A 135 -7.04 -3.87 -19.86
N ALA A 136 -5.96 -4.60 -20.12
CA ALA A 136 -5.98 -5.89 -20.80
C ALA A 136 -6.08 -7.08 -19.83
N GLU A 137 -6.06 -6.84 -18.51
CA GLU A 137 -6.07 -7.84 -17.43
C GLU A 137 -5.02 -8.95 -17.61
N LYS A 138 -3.83 -8.59 -18.11
CA LYS A 138 -2.73 -9.53 -18.39
C LYS A 138 -1.36 -8.91 -18.20
N ARG A 139 -0.34 -9.77 -18.08
CA ARG A 139 1.05 -9.35 -18.07
C ARG A 139 1.46 -8.78 -19.42
N SER A 140 2.14 -7.63 -19.41
CA SER A 140 2.75 -7.05 -20.60
C SER A 140 3.97 -7.89 -21.07
N ALA A 141 4.32 -7.78 -22.35
CA ALA A 141 5.60 -8.25 -22.86
C ALA A 141 6.78 -7.32 -22.46
N GLU A 142 6.47 -6.09 -22.07
CA GLU A 142 7.46 -5.14 -21.58
C GLU A 142 7.85 -5.45 -20.14
N VAL A 143 9.07 -5.08 -19.79
CA VAL A 143 9.65 -5.26 -18.46
C VAL A 143 10.35 -3.98 -18.03
N GLU A 144 10.49 -3.76 -16.72
CA GLU A 144 11.15 -2.59 -16.15
C GLU A 144 12.42 -3.00 -15.39
N PRO A 145 13.62 -2.61 -15.86
CA PRO A 145 14.85 -2.82 -15.09
C PRO A 145 14.90 -1.88 -13.89
N ILE A 146 15.28 -2.39 -12.74
CA ILE A 146 15.46 -1.63 -11.50
C ILE A 146 16.88 -1.79 -10.98
N ASP A 147 17.48 -0.68 -10.54
CA ASP A 147 18.79 -0.61 -9.87
C ASP A 147 18.66 0.28 -8.63
N LEU A 148 18.84 -0.31 -7.46
CA LEU A 148 18.72 0.39 -6.18
C LEU A 148 19.90 1.33 -5.89
N GLN A 149 21.02 1.22 -6.60
CA GLN A 149 22.21 2.04 -6.38
C GLN A 149 22.68 2.04 -4.92
N GLY A 150 22.61 0.88 -4.26
CA GLY A 150 22.92 0.74 -2.84
C GLY A 150 21.85 1.26 -1.88
N GLY A 151 20.68 1.66 -2.39
CA GLY A 151 19.57 2.18 -1.63
C GLY A 151 18.56 1.12 -1.19
N VAL A 152 17.31 1.55 -1.02
CA VAL A 152 16.22 0.79 -0.43
C VAL A 152 15.13 0.50 -1.47
N CYS A 153 14.63 -0.73 -1.50
CA CYS A 153 13.44 -1.12 -2.23
C CYS A 153 12.21 -1.07 -1.32
N ILE A 154 11.15 -0.34 -1.69
CA ILE A 154 9.87 -0.35 -0.99
C ILE A 154 8.89 -1.20 -1.81
N VAL A 155 8.62 -2.41 -1.32
CA VAL A 155 7.66 -3.33 -1.92
C VAL A 155 6.28 -3.08 -1.30
N GLU A 156 5.33 -2.64 -2.11
CA GLU A 156 3.99 -2.34 -1.64
C GLU A 156 2.94 -3.27 -2.24
N GLY A 157 1.95 -3.63 -1.46
CA GLY A 157 0.81 -4.43 -1.87
C GLY A 157 0.01 -4.97 -0.69
N ILE A 158 -1.21 -5.47 -0.96
CA ILE A 158 -2.04 -6.05 0.10
C ILE A 158 -1.38 -7.28 0.75
N HIS A 159 -0.56 -8.00 0.00
CA HIS A 159 0.16 -9.19 0.42
C HIS A 159 1.62 -8.95 0.84
N ALA A 160 2.10 -7.71 0.88
CA ALA A 160 3.52 -7.43 1.13
C ALA A 160 4.03 -7.95 2.49
N LEU A 161 3.16 -8.15 3.48
CA LEU A 161 3.53 -8.79 4.76
C LEU A 161 3.12 -10.27 4.86
N ASN A 162 2.76 -10.91 3.76
CA ASN A 162 2.54 -12.36 3.75
C ASN A 162 3.84 -13.06 4.17
N PRO A 163 3.80 -14.02 5.13
CA PRO A 163 4.96 -14.78 5.58
C PRO A 163 5.72 -15.49 4.44
N GLU A 164 5.01 -15.95 3.40
CA GLU A 164 5.64 -16.55 2.22
C GLU A 164 6.55 -15.60 1.45
N LEU A 165 6.30 -14.29 1.50
CA LEU A 165 7.15 -13.28 0.90
C LEU A 165 8.23 -12.78 1.87
N THR A 166 7.84 -12.48 3.11
CA THR A 166 8.78 -11.94 4.11
C THR A 166 9.79 -12.97 4.60
N GLY A 167 9.48 -14.26 4.53
CA GLY A 167 10.38 -15.35 4.91
C GLY A 167 11.53 -15.62 3.92
N LEU A 168 11.54 -14.94 2.77
CA LEU A 168 12.52 -15.15 1.70
C LEU A 168 13.77 -14.28 1.81
N VAL A 169 13.66 -13.20 2.55
CA VAL A 169 14.75 -12.23 2.79
C VAL A 169 15.17 -12.35 4.25
N LYS A 170 16.45 -12.20 4.53
CA LYS A 170 16.97 -12.24 5.91
C LYS A 170 16.20 -11.22 6.77
N GLY A 171 15.81 -11.62 7.98
CA GLY A 171 14.94 -10.83 8.85
C GLY A 171 15.44 -9.41 9.12
N ASP A 172 16.76 -9.24 9.21
CA ASP A 172 17.42 -7.95 9.47
C ASP A 172 17.44 -7.03 8.22
N ASP A 173 17.28 -7.59 7.01
CA ASP A 173 17.24 -6.84 5.77
C ASP A 173 15.82 -6.29 5.46
N ILE A 174 14.81 -6.61 6.28
CA ILE A 174 13.42 -6.21 6.05
C ILE A 174 12.93 -5.24 7.13
N TYR A 175 12.39 -4.09 6.70
CA TYR A 175 11.58 -3.22 7.53
C TYR A 175 10.10 -3.35 7.15
N ARG A 176 9.20 -3.45 8.15
CA ARG A 176 7.78 -3.71 7.92
C ARG A 176 6.94 -2.50 8.27
N ILE A 177 6.13 -2.04 7.31
CA ILE A 177 5.20 -0.91 7.49
C ILE A 177 3.76 -1.38 7.20
N TYR A 178 2.85 -1.02 8.10
CA TYR A 178 1.42 -1.18 7.89
C TYR A 178 0.76 0.19 7.69
N ALA A 179 0.22 0.43 6.50
CA ALA A 179 -0.53 1.63 6.15
C ALA A 179 -2.04 1.38 6.35
N GLY A 180 -2.61 1.92 7.41
CA GLY A 180 -4.02 1.75 7.73
C GLY A 180 -4.68 3.01 8.26
N LEU A 181 -5.98 3.13 8.08
CA LEU A 181 -6.77 4.18 8.71
C LEU A 181 -6.93 3.89 10.20
N ARG A 182 -6.81 4.91 11.02
CA ARG A 182 -6.89 4.79 12.48
C ARG A 182 -8.09 5.51 13.08
N GLU A 183 -8.59 6.53 12.41
CA GLU A 183 -9.72 7.32 12.86
C GLU A 183 -11.03 6.58 12.59
N GLU A 184 -11.92 6.59 13.58
CA GLU A 184 -13.31 6.18 13.50
C GLU A 184 -14.13 7.30 14.19
N TYR A 185 -15.32 7.56 13.68
CA TYR A 185 -16.11 8.66 14.19
C TYR A 185 -17.21 8.18 15.11
N CYS A 186 -17.49 8.96 16.16
CA CYS A 186 -18.48 8.66 17.18
C CYS A 186 -19.34 9.88 17.49
N ILE A 187 -20.49 9.59 18.09
CA ILE A 187 -21.41 10.55 18.73
C ILE A 187 -21.65 10.04 20.15
N ASP A 188 -21.39 10.86 21.15
CA ASP A 188 -21.49 10.48 22.57
C ASP A 188 -20.75 9.16 22.89
N GLY A 189 -19.54 9.00 22.34
CA GLY A 189 -18.71 7.82 22.51
C GLY A 189 -19.21 6.57 21.77
N ARG A 190 -20.34 6.62 21.07
CA ARG A 190 -20.85 5.52 20.25
C ARG A 190 -20.34 5.65 18.83
N ARG A 191 -19.63 4.63 18.34
CA ARG A 191 -19.14 4.59 16.97
C ARG A 191 -20.28 4.64 15.96
N VAL A 192 -20.21 5.57 15.02
CA VAL A 192 -21.19 5.75 13.93
C VAL A 192 -20.58 5.56 12.54
N ILE A 193 -19.27 5.85 12.39
CA ILE A 193 -18.53 5.61 11.14
C ILE A 193 -17.25 4.87 11.50
N ASN A 194 -17.07 3.69 10.95
CA ASN A 194 -15.88 2.88 11.16
C ASN A 194 -14.86 3.05 10.01
N THR A 195 -13.68 2.46 10.18
CA THR A 195 -12.63 2.55 9.14
C THR A 195 -12.99 1.86 7.84
N GLN A 196 -13.92 0.89 7.85
CA GLN A 196 -14.38 0.22 6.62
C GLN A 196 -15.27 1.16 5.81
N ASP A 197 -16.17 1.90 6.46
CA ASP A 197 -17.03 2.89 5.82
C ASP A 197 -16.20 3.97 5.14
N ILE A 198 -15.18 4.50 5.85
CA ILE A 198 -14.28 5.51 5.30
C ILE A 198 -13.50 4.95 4.09
N ARG A 199 -13.03 3.70 4.19
CA ARG A 199 -12.31 3.05 3.09
C ARG A 199 -13.23 2.80 1.90
N LEU A 200 -14.47 2.42 2.12
CA LEU A 200 -15.46 2.22 1.07
C LEU A 200 -15.71 3.53 0.31
N CYS A 201 -15.93 4.65 1.01
CA CYS A 201 -16.03 5.97 0.38
C CYS A 201 -14.79 6.32 -0.44
N ARG A 202 -13.58 6.14 0.14
CA ARG A 202 -12.31 6.41 -0.55
C ARG A 202 -12.12 5.51 -1.78
N ARG A 203 -12.50 4.23 -1.70
CA ARG A 203 -12.42 3.27 -2.81
C ARG A 203 -13.36 3.69 -3.94
N THR A 204 -14.59 4.04 -3.61
CA THR A 204 -15.60 4.49 -4.57
C THR A 204 -15.13 5.73 -5.33
N LEU A 205 -14.64 6.75 -4.62
CA LEU A 205 -14.10 7.97 -5.22
C LEU A 205 -12.89 7.67 -6.11
N ARG A 206 -11.93 6.87 -5.65
CA ARG A 206 -10.76 6.49 -6.44
C ARG A 206 -11.14 5.72 -7.69
N ASP A 207 -12.02 4.74 -7.57
CA ASP A 207 -12.40 3.86 -8.68
C ASP A 207 -13.19 4.64 -9.73
N ALA A 208 -14.02 5.60 -9.32
CA ALA A 208 -14.69 6.52 -10.24
C ALA A 208 -13.68 7.45 -10.96
N ALA A 209 -12.76 8.06 -10.21
CA ALA A 209 -11.83 9.05 -10.77
C ALA A 209 -10.70 8.44 -11.61
N ALA A 210 -10.16 7.28 -11.20
CA ALA A 210 -8.92 6.73 -11.77
C ALA A 210 -9.12 5.43 -12.57
N ARG A 211 -10.25 4.74 -12.41
CA ARG A 211 -10.51 3.44 -13.04
C ARG A 211 -11.77 3.41 -13.88
N GLY A 212 -12.48 4.53 -14.00
CA GLY A 212 -13.73 4.65 -14.79
C GLY A 212 -14.84 3.70 -14.31
N ARG A 213 -14.81 3.23 -13.06
CA ARG A 213 -15.82 2.32 -12.49
C ARG A 213 -16.95 3.13 -11.85
N SER A 214 -18.20 2.70 -12.10
CA SER A 214 -19.33 3.32 -11.39
C SER A 214 -19.34 2.96 -9.92
N PRO A 215 -19.95 3.80 -9.06
CA PRO A 215 -20.12 3.52 -7.63
C PRO A 215 -20.77 2.16 -7.36
N GLU A 216 -21.81 1.82 -8.14
CA GLU A 216 -22.55 0.54 -7.99
C GLU A 216 -21.64 -0.67 -8.22
N LYS A 217 -20.78 -0.62 -9.25
CA LYS A 217 -19.80 -1.69 -9.51
C LYS A 217 -18.78 -1.81 -8.39
N THR A 218 -18.35 -0.69 -7.78
CA THR A 218 -17.41 -0.72 -6.66
C THR A 218 -18.08 -1.26 -5.39
N LEU A 219 -19.34 -0.95 -5.15
CA LEU A 219 -20.10 -1.43 -3.98
C LEU A 219 -20.44 -2.92 -4.06
N ALA A 220 -20.55 -3.48 -5.27
CA ALA A 220 -20.83 -4.90 -5.50
C ALA A 220 -19.60 -5.81 -5.37
N MET A 221 -18.40 -5.23 -5.20
CA MET A 221 -17.13 -5.95 -4.98
C MET A 221 -16.77 -6.05 -3.50
#